data_2812ddf3b0812e9a9d6f2687fa423bb2
#
_entry.id   2812ddf3b0812e9a9d6f2687fa423bb2
#
_cell.length_a   1.000
_cell.length_b   1.000
_cell.length_c   1.000
_cell.angle_alpha   90.00
_cell.angle_beta   90.00
_cell.angle_gamma   90.00
#
_symmetry.space_group_name_H-M   'P 1'
#
loop_
_entity.id
_entity.type
_entity.pdbx_description
1 polymer ?
#
loop_
_entity_poly.entity_id
_entity_poly.type
_entity_poly.pdbx_seq_one_letter_code
_entity_poly.pdbx_strand_id
1 'polypeptide(L)'
;MLAVTAAFALPQMAQAASGPVVVIDTGKLAGAVQDGVASWKGIPFAAPPVGALRWRAPQPAASWEGVRQATGYGADCMQLPFSSDAAPLGTAPSEDCLYANVWKPAKAKGKRLPVIVWIYGGGFVNGGSSPPTYAGAALARQGVVLVSFNYRLGRFGFFAHPQLTRENGDALLGNYGFMDQLAALRWVKRNVGAFGGDAANVTIIGESAGGMAVNALLTSPMSEGLFAKAVVMSGGEGKTADPGLANVEKIGVNFAAAKGIAADDPQALDKLRALPAEAVVDGLNLANRGVAGAPTYHGPFADGKLAVESGAAFAAGRFHKLPVMIGATSADIGGKTGFMVAGARSLAATLAGQGVPVYAYRFSYVADAIGKPGAAHATDIPYFFDTVAVKYGEQSTQKDVGMGKAVSAYLVNFAKKGDPNGPRLPAWPRYRPDADHIMDFAESGQPEPKKDPWGEEIEAAKLASAGKAQLPK
;
A
#
# COMPACT_ATOMS: atom_id res chain seq x y z
N MET A 1 67.35 -15.77 30.01
CA MET A 1 66.33 -15.86 28.93
C MET A 1 64.93 -16.04 29.56
N LEU A 2 64.18 -14.95 29.70
CA LEU A 2 62.77 -15.02 30.16
C LEU A 2 61.90 -15.09 28.95
N ALA A 3 61.08 -16.17 28.84
CA ALA A 3 60.07 -16.32 27.81
C ALA A 3 58.77 -15.60 28.26
N VAL A 4 58.38 -14.57 27.51
CA VAL A 4 57.09 -13.89 27.67
C VAL A 4 56.06 -14.60 26.81
N THR A 5 55.13 -15.30 27.45
CA THR A 5 53.97 -15.89 26.79
C THR A 5 52.90 -14.82 26.65
N ALA A 6 52.63 -14.34 25.43
CA ALA A 6 51.52 -13.47 25.09
C ALA A 6 50.24 -14.31 24.99
N ALA A 7 49.30 -14.11 25.90
CA ALA A 7 47.96 -14.66 25.83
C ALA A 7 47.13 -13.83 24.85
N PHE A 8 46.76 -14.39 23.70
CA PHE A 8 45.78 -13.82 22.78
C PHE A 8 44.37 -14.03 23.37
N ALA A 9 43.74 -12.97 23.83
CA ALA A 9 42.31 -12.95 24.15
C ALA A 9 41.51 -12.97 22.84
N LEU A 10 40.81 -14.04 22.60
CA LEU A 10 39.80 -14.12 21.50
C LEU A 10 38.66 -13.13 21.81
N PRO A 11 38.21 -12.34 20.85
CA PRO A 11 37.06 -11.48 21.04
C PRO A 11 35.85 -12.35 21.32
N GLN A 12 35.24 -12.15 22.49
CA GLN A 12 33.96 -12.75 22.87
C GLN A 12 32.88 -12.21 21.92
N MET A 13 32.41 -13.04 20.99
CA MET A 13 31.26 -12.69 20.17
C MET A 13 30.08 -12.40 21.11
N ALA A 14 29.67 -11.14 21.14
CA ALA A 14 28.47 -10.73 21.86
C ALA A 14 27.30 -11.56 21.31
N GLN A 15 26.79 -12.47 22.13
CA GLN A 15 25.60 -13.26 21.85
C GLN A 15 24.45 -12.28 21.69
N ALA A 16 23.97 -12.08 20.46
CA ALA A 16 22.83 -11.21 20.18
C ALA A 16 21.70 -11.65 21.08
N ALA A 17 21.20 -10.75 21.93
CA ALA A 17 20.09 -11.03 22.83
C ALA A 17 18.96 -11.63 22.00
N SER A 18 18.50 -12.83 22.34
CA SER A 18 17.43 -13.52 21.65
C SER A 18 16.19 -12.62 21.68
N GLY A 19 15.78 -12.11 20.51
CA GLY A 19 14.61 -11.26 20.37
C GLY A 19 13.31 -12.01 20.75
N PRO A 20 12.16 -11.32 20.87
CA PRO A 20 10.91 -11.96 21.26
C PRO A 20 10.53 -13.02 20.22
N VAL A 21 10.17 -14.20 20.69
CA VAL A 21 9.72 -15.31 19.85
C VAL A 21 8.19 -15.32 19.82
N VAL A 22 7.61 -15.45 18.63
CA VAL A 22 6.18 -15.66 18.41
C VAL A 22 5.96 -16.94 17.60
N VAL A 23 4.77 -17.51 17.73
CA VAL A 23 4.35 -18.70 16.98
C VAL A 23 3.23 -18.29 16.04
N ILE A 24 3.41 -18.48 14.75
CA ILE A 24 2.42 -18.28 13.70
C ILE A 24 2.04 -19.63 13.06
N ASP A 25 1.09 -19.61 12.13
CA ASP A 25 0.57 -20.82 11.48
C ASP A 25 1.66 -21.64 10.73
N THR A 26 2.74 -21.00 10.28
CA THR A 26 3.83 -21.65 9.54
C THR A 26 5.07 -21.99 10.39
N GLY A 27 5.18 -21.50 11.64
CA GLY A 27 6.32 -21.82 12.52
C GLY A 27 6.66 -20.74 13.53
N LYS A 28 7.83 -20.86 14.16
CA LYS A 28 8.31 -19.91 15.17
C LYS A 28 9.19 -18.83 14.53
N LEU A 29 9.03 -17.57 14.97
CA LEU A 29 9.77 -16.41 14.52
C LEU A 29 10.48 -15.73 15.69
N ALA A 30 11.78 -15.47 15.58
CA ALA A 30 12.52 -14.58 16.48
C ALA A 30 12.62 -13.20 15.84
N GLY A 31 12.12 -12.17 16.51
CA GLY A 31 12.21 -10.77 16.11
C GLY A 31 13.36 -10.02 16.76
N ALA A 32 13.29 -8.70 16.68
CA ALA A 32 14.23 -7.79 17.37
C ALA A 32 13.46 -6.81 18.26
N VAL A 33 14.13 -6.26 19.27
CA VAL A 33 13.62 -5.15 20.09
C VAL A 33 14.58 -3.98 19.96
N GLN A 34 14.07 -2.84 19.58
CA GLN A 34 14.82 -1.58 19.53
C GLN A 34 13.93 -0.44 20.00
N ASP A 35 14.46 0.44 20.88
CA ASP A 35 13.78 1.66 21.36
C ASP A 35 12.33 1.43 21.84
N GLY A 36 12.11 0.35 22.57
CA GLY A 36 10.81 -0.02 23.12
C GLY A 36 9.83 -0.59 22.11
N VAL A 37 10.26 -0.91 20.90
CA VAL A 37 9.45 -1.54 19.84
C VAL A 37 10.01 -2.93 19.51
N ALA A 38 9.13 -3.92 19.49
CA ALA A 38 9.42 -5.24 18.95
C ALA A 38 9.03 -5.28 17.47
N SER A 39 9.88 -5.88 16.64
CA SER A 39 9.64 -6.02 15.20
C SER A 39 10.03 -7.40 14.69
N TRP A 40 9.28 -7.86 13.69
CA TRP A 40 9.56 -9.05 12.90
C TRP A 40 9.47 -8.67 11.43
N LYS A 41 10.50 -8.96 10.64
CA LYS A 41 10.61 -8.56 9.25
C LYS A 41 10.96 -9.77 8.38
N GLY A 42 10.57 -9.72 7.09
CA GLY A 42 10.85 -10.81 6.16
C GLY A 42 10.09 -12.10 6.47
N ILE A 43 8.83 -11.97 6.93
CA ILE A 43 7.96 -13.11 7.24
C ILE A 43 7.30 -13.58 5.94
N PRO A 44 7.53 -14.79 5.44
CA PRO A 44 6.83 -15.27 4.25
C PRO A 44 5.35 -15.49 4.56
N PHE A 45 4.47 -14.80 3.85
CA PHE A 45 3.01 -14.99 3.96
C PHE A 45 2.44 -15.84 2.84
N ALA A 46 3.23 -16.08 1.78
CA ALA A 46 2.93 -16.98 0.67
C ALA A 46 4.23 -17.63 0.16
N ALA A 47 4.10 -18.68 -0.65
CA ALA A 47 5.23 -19.30 -1.33
C ALA A 47 5.85 -18.35 -2.36
N PRO A 48 7.17 -18.44 -2.64
CA PRO A 48 7.83 -17.67 -3.68
C PRO A 48 7.13 -17.83 -5.03
N PRO A 49 6.67 -16.75 -5.69
CA PRO A 49 5.94 -16.83 -6.96
C PRO A 49 6.88 -16.93 -8.17
N VAL A 50 7.78 -17.91 -8.14
CA VAL A 50 8.86 -18.09 -9.11
C VAL A 50 8.63 -19.31 -10.00
N GLY A 51 9.25 -19.34 -11.18
CA GLY A 51 9.20 -20.49 -12.09
C GLY A 51 7.77 -20.88 -12.47
N ALA A 52 7.35 -22.08 -12.16
CA ALA A 52 5.99 -22.57 -12.44
C ALA A 52 4.88 -21.81 -11.68
N LEU A 53 5.23 -21.09 -10.60
CA LEU A 53 4.30 -20.26 -9.84
C LEU A 53 4.22 -18.81 -10.35
N ARG A 54 5.06 -18.41 -11.31
CA ARG A 54 4.93 -17.12 -11.99
C ARG A 54 3.57 -17.07 -12.68
N TRP A 55 2.80 -15.97 -12.43
CA TRP A 55 1.42 -15.81 -12.92
C TRP A 55 0.44 -16.89 -12.44
N ARG A 56 0.61 -17.29 -11.18
CA ARG A 56 -0.40 -18.06 -10.44
C ARG A 56 -0.86 -17.27 -9.21
N ALA A 57 -2.04 -17.59 -8.72
CA ALA A 57 -2.50 -17.11 -7.43
C ALA A 57 -1.47 -17.49 -6.34
N PRO A 58 -1.27 -16.62 -5.30
CA PRO A 58 -0.33 -16.91 -4.24
C PRO A 58 -0.67 -18.23 -3.55
N GLN A 59 0.34 -19.09 -3.40
CA GLN A 59 0.23 -20.40 -2.75
C GLN A 59 0.60 -20.28 -1.27
N PRO A 60 0.14 -21.18 -0.40
CA PRO A 60 0.52 -21.19 1.01
C PRO A 60 2.05 -21.23 1.20
N ALA A 61 2.57 -20.43 2.13
CA ALA A 61 3.97 -20.50 2.52
C ALA A 61 4.28 -21.87 3.15
N ALA A 62 5.47 -22.41 2.89
CA ALA A 62 5.94 -23.63 3.53
C ALA A 62 6.13 -23.40 5.04
N SER A 63 5.74 -24.39 5.84
CA SER A 63 6.06 -24.42 7.26
C SER A 63 7.55 -24.74 7.47
N TRP A 64 8.10 -24.32 8.60
CA TRP A 64 9.50 -24.58 8.96
C TRP A 64 9.62 -25.12 10.38
N GLU A 65 10.66 -25.90 10.59
CA GLU A 65 11.07 -26.36 11.91
C GLU A 65 11.99 -25.34 12.59
N GLY A 66 12.11 -25.41 13.92
CA GLY A 66 12.96 -24.53 14.70
C GLY A 66 12.46 -23.09 14.76
N VAL A 67 13.37 -22.14 14.92
CA VAL A 67 13.08 -20.72 15.06
C VAL A 67 13.71 -19.96 13.89
N ARG A 68 12.89 -19.39 13.01
CA ARG A 68 13.34 -18.53 11.90
C ARG A 68 13.68 -17.14 12.42
N GLN A 69 14.83 -16.61 12.03
CA GLN A 69 15.19 -15.22 12.31
C GLN A 69 14.40 -14.28 11.39
N ALA A 70 13.69 -13.34 12.00
CA ALA A 70 12.83 -12.36 11.33
C ALA A 70 13.27 -10.94 11.67
N THR A 71 14.56 -10.64 11.49
CA THR A 71 15.18 -9.36 11.88
C THR A 71 15.50 -8.43 10.71
N GLY A 72 15.54 -8.95 9.47
CA GLY A 72 15.76 -8.21 8.23
C GLY A 72 14.56 -8.28 7.30
N TYR A 73 14.38 -7.26 6.45
CA TYR A 73 13.38 -7.30 5.40
C TYR A 73 13.68 -8.43 4.39
N GLY A 74 12.62 -9.05 3.84
CA GLY A 74 12.72 -9.82 2.61
C GLY A 74 12.92 -8.90 1.40
N ALA A 75 13.23 -9.45 0.24
CA ALA A 75 13.37 -8.68 -0.98
C ALA A 75 12.07 -7.95 -1.33
N ASP A 76 12.16 -6.73 -1.84
CA ASP A 76 11.04 -6.06 -2.50
C ASP A 76 10.72 -6.75 -3.83
N CYS A 77 9.48 -6.58 -4.32
CA CYS A 77 9.08 -7.30 -5.53
C CYS A 77 9.80 -6.81 -6.77
N MET A 78 10.05 -7.74 -7.70
CA MET A 78 10.81 -7.51 -8.93
C MET A 78 10.25 -6.32 -9.72
N GLN A 79 11.12 -5.36 -10.00
CA GLN A 79 10.83 -4.07 -10.63
C GLN A 79 12.11 -3.40 -11.12
N LEU A 80 11.99 -2.40 -11.97
CA LEU A 80 13.07 -1.47 -12.30
C LEU A 80 12.90 -0.20 -11.45
N PRO A 81 13.74 0.03 -10.42
CA PRO A 81 13.73 1.28 -9.67
C PRO A 81 14.00 2.50 -10.55
N PHE A 82 13.54 3.67 -10.13
CA PHE A 82 13.81 4.93 -10.81
C PHE A 82 14.37 5.96 -9.84
N SER A 83 15.25 6.84 -10.33
CA SER A 83 16.11 7.71 -9.51
C SER A 83 15.36 8.77 -8.71
N SER A 84 14.16 9.15 -9.13
CA SER A 84 13.33 10.17 -8.46
C SER A 84 12.25 9.57 -7.54
N ASP A 85 12.43 8.32 -7.09
CA ASP A 85 11.51 7.69 -6.14
C ASP A 85 11.49 8.44 -4.81
N ALA A 86 10.30 8.82 -4.36
CA ALA A 86 10.10 9.50 -3.08
C ALA A 86 10.41 8.59 -1.88
N ALA A 87 10.31 7.27 -2.07
CA ALA A 87 10.57 6.24 -1.07
C ALA A 87 11.44 5.12 -1.65
N PRO A 88 12.76 5.36 -1.81
CA PRO A 88 13.67 4.38 -2.38
C PRO A 88 13.64 3.06 -1.61
N LEU A 89 13.74 1.94 -2.36
CA LEU A 89 13.73 0.60 -1.78
C LEU A 89 14.88 0.41 -0.78
N GLY A 90 14.59 -0.32 0.30
CA GLY A 90 15.59 -0.71 1.31
C GLY A 90 16.26 -2.04 1.00
N THR A 91 15.73 -2.81 0.04
CA THR A 91 16.25 -4.12 -0.39
C THR A 91 16.30 -4.23 -1.92
N ALA A 92 17.17 -5.09 -2.43
CA ALA A 92 17.21 -5.41 -3.86
C ALA A 92 15.93 -6.12 -4.29
N PRO A 93 15.36 -5.79 -5.47
CA PRO A 93 14.18 -6.46 -6.00
C PRO A 93 14.44 -7.94 -6.35
N SER A 94 13.41 -8.77 -6.11
CA SER A 94 13.41 -10.20 -6.48
C SER A 94 11.98 -10.65 -6.81
N GLU A 95 11.84 -11.75 -7.57
CA GLU A 95 10.54 -12.42 -7.72
C GLU A 95 10.10 -13.11 -6.42
N ASP A 96 11.04 -13.65 -5.63
CA ASP A 96 10.77 -14.14 -4.27
C ASP A 96 10.62 -12.95 -3.33
N CYS A 97 9.40 -12.43 -3.21
CA CYS A 97 9.13 -11.16 -2.55
C CYS A 97 7.90 -11.13 -1.63
N LEU A 98 7.14 -12.22 -1.51
CA LEU A 98 5.88 -12.21 -0.77
C LEU A 98 6.10 -12.30 0.75
N TYR A 99 6.66 -11.21 1.29
CA TYR A 99 7.03 -11.06 2.69
C TYR A 99 6.23 -9.98 3.39
N ALA A 100 5.93 -10.20 4.68
CA ALA A 100 5.30 -9.24 5.58
C ALA A 100 6.26 -8.82 6.69
N ASN A 101 6.01 -7.65 7.28
CA ASN A 101 6.74 -7.09 8.39
C ASN A 101 5.76 -6.63 9.46
N VAL A 102 6.10 -6.77 10.74
CA VAL A 102 5.24 -6.44 11.88
C VAL A 102 6.01 -5.65 12.91
N TRP A 103 5.41 -4.57 13.43
CA TRP A 103 5.93 -3.78 14.57
C TRP A 103 4.84 -3.66 15.63
N LYS A 104 5.25 -3.69 16.90
CA LYS A 104 4.38 -3.47 18.06
C LYS A 104 5.16 -2.87 19.22
N PRO A 105 4.49 -2.25 20.22
CA PRO A 105 5.17 -1.92 21.48
C PRO A 105 5.77 -3.18 22.10
N ALA A 106 7.04 -3.13 22.51
CA ALA A 106 7.69 -4.29 23.14
C ALA A 106 6.99 -4.71 24.46
N LYS A 107 6.49 -3.74 25.21
CA LYS A 107 5.78 -3.93 26.47
C LYS A 107 4.31 -3.49 26.30
N ALA A 108 3.51 -4.30 25.63
CA ALA A 108 2.05 -4.12 25.62
C ALA A 108 1.44 -5.06 26.69
N LYS A 109 0.74 -4.49 27.68
CA LYS A 109 -0.01 -5.25 28.68
C LYS A 109 -1.50 -5.14 28.43
N GLY A 110 -2.23 -6.24 28.53
CA GLY A 110 -3.69 -6.24 28.55
C GLY A 110 -4.34 -6.50 27.18
N LYS A 111 -5.27 -5.63 26.76
CA LYS A 111 -6.11 -5.80 25.55
C LYS A 111 -5.30 -5.91 24.26
N ARG A 112 -5.83 -6.66 23.28
CA ARG A 112 -5.28 -6.71 21.92
C ARG A 112 -5.25 -5.31 21.31
N LEU A 113 -4.18 -5.02 20.57
CA LEU A 113 -3.94 -3.70 19.96
C LEU A 113 -4.65 -3.58 18.61
N PRO A 114 -5.15 -2.41 18.23
CA PRO A 114 -5.61 -2.15 16.87
C PRO A 114 -4.46 -2.37 15.89
N VAL A 115 -4.81 -2.83 14.69
CA VAL A 115 -3.87 -3.17 13.63
C VAL A 115 -4.01 -2.17 12.48
N ILE A 116 -2.90 -1.66 12.00
CA ILE A 116 -2.81 -0.88 10.76
C ILE A 116 -2.05 -1.73 9.75
N VAL A 117 -2.61 -1.87 8.54
CA VAL A 117 -1.99 -2.62 7.44
C VAL A 117 -1.69 -1.65 6.30
N TRP A 118 -0.42 -1.49 5.98
CA TRP A 118 0.07 -0.59 4.95
C TRP A 118 0.14 -1.26 3.58
N ILE A 119 -0.42 -0.59 2.57
CA ILE A 119 -0.38 -0.96 1.15
C ILE A 119 0.32 0.18 0.40
N TYR A 120 1.53 -0.03 -0.05
CA TYR A 120 2.33 0.99 -0.70
C TYR A 120 1.84 1.33 -2.13
N GLY A 121 2.19 2.53 -2.60
CA GLY A 121 1.90 3.02 -3.93
C GLY A 121 2.96 2.67 -4.98
N GLY A 122 3.14 3.56 -5.97
CA GLY A 122 4.11 3.37 -7.06
C GLY A 122 3.48 2.87 -8.35
N GLY A 123 2.20 3.21 -8.58
CA GLY A 123 1.50 2.96 -9.85
C GLY A 123 1.35 1.50 -10.23
N PHE A 124 1.41 0.59 -9.29
CA PHE A 124 1.42 -0.87 -9.48
C PHE A 124 2.62 -1.40 -10.28
N VAL A 125 3.64 -0.59 -10.49
CA VAL A 125 4.88 -0.97 -11.20
C VAL A 125 6.14 -0.82 -10.37
N ASN A 126 6.10 0.02 -9.33
CA ASN A 126 7.17 0.27 -8.38
C ASN A 126 6.66 0.21 -6.94
N GLY A 127 7.61 0.25 -5.99
CA GLY A 127 7.35 0.30 -4.55
C GLY A 127 7.76 -0.96 -3.82
N GLY A 128 7.66 -0.92 -2.51
CA GLY A 128 8.03 -2.01 -1.62
C GLY A 128 7.68 -1.69 -0.18
N SER A 129 7.82 -2.68 0.70
CA SER A 129 7.57 -2.53 2.14
C SER A 129 8.83 -2.18 2.94
N SER A 130 9.99 -2.16 2.29
CA SER A 130 11.29 -1.94 2.92
C SER A 130 11.74 -0.48 3.08
N PRO A 131 11.19 0.54 2.36
CA PRO A 131 11.62 1.93 2.52
C PRO A 131 11.61 2.38 3.99
N PRO A 132 12.67 3.04 4.48
CA PRO A 132 12.76 3.47 5.88
C PRO A 132 11.63 4.40 6.33
N THR A 133 11.05 5.17 5.41
CA THR A 133 9.91 6.06 5.65
C THR A 133 8.63 5.30 6.01
N TYR A 134 8.54 4.01 5.69
CA TYR A 134 7.40 3.13 6.01
C TYR A 134 7.62 2.29 7.27
N ALA A 135 8.74 2.52 7.99
CA ALA A 135 9.03 1.79 9.21
C ALA A 135 7.99 2.04 10.31
N GLY A 136 7.44 0.97 10.86
CA GLY A 136 6.30 1.04 11.79
C GLY A 136 6.62 1.43 13.22
N ALA A 137 7.88 1.72 13.56
CA ALA A 137 8.30 1.90 14.95
C ALA A 137 7.62 3.10 15.64
N ALA A 138 7.46 4.21 14.94
CA ALA A 138 6.84 5.41 15.53
C ALA A 138 5.34 5.20 15.80
N LEU A 139 4.62 4.59 14.87
CA LEU A 139 3.21 4.22 15.07
C LEU A 139 3.04 3.17 16.16
N ALA A 140 3.93 2.18 16.22
CA ALA A 140 3.92 1.16 17.25
C ALA A 140 4.05 1.78 18.66
N ARG A 141 4.94 2.75 18.85
CA ARG A 141 5.05 3.48 20.13
C ARG A 141 3.75 4.17 20.55
N GLN A 142 2.84 4.48 19.63
CA GLN A 142 1.53 5.06 19.91
C GLN A 142 0.46 4.01 20.27
N GLY A 143 0.84 2.73 20.37
CA GLY A 143 -0.02 1.65 20.87
C GLY A 143 -0.86 0.96 19.79
N VAL A 144 -0.30 0.76 18.62
CA VAL A 144 -0.88 -0.04 17.53
C VAL A 144 0.10 -1.14 17.10
N VAL A 145 -0.41 -2.15 16.39
CA VAL A 145 0.40 -3.06 15.57
C VAL A 145 0.40 -2.52 14.15
N LEU A 146 1.58 -2.27 13.58
CA LEU A 146 1.71 -2.00 12.16
C LEU A 146 2.13 -3.27 11.44
N VAL A 147 1.50 -3.55 10.32
CA VAL A 147 1.88 -4.58 9.36
C VAL A 147 2.11 -3.92 8.00
N SER A 148 3.23 -4.22 7.35
CA SER A 148 3.45 -3.93 5.93
C SER A 148 3.77 -5.23 5.20
N PHE A 149 3.53 -5.27 3.90
CA PHE A 149 3.79 -6.45 3.09
C PHE A 149 4.09 -6.05 1.64
N ASN A 150 4.74 -6.94 0.91
CA ASN A 150 4.95 -6.80 -0.52
C ASN A 150 3.83 -7.46 -1.32
N TYR A 151 3.57 -6.96 -2.52
CA TYR A 151 2.71 -7.57 -3.53
C TYR A 151 3.36 -7.45 -4.91
N ARG A 152 3.11 -8.42 -5.80
CA ARG A 152 3.71 -8.42 -7.14
C ARG A 152 3.31 -7.20 -7.96
N LEU A 153 4.27 -6.70 -8.72
CA LEU A 153 4.21 -5.45 -9.47
C LEU A 153 4.37 -5.67 -10.97
N GLY A 154 4.01 -4.65 -11.75
CA GLY A 154 4.19 -4.66 -13.19
C GLY A 154 3.60 -5.92 -13.85
N ARG A 155 4.31 -6.49 -14.80
CA ARG A 155 3.88 -7.73 -15.48
C ARG A 155 3.90 -8.96 -14.59
N PHE A 156 4.59 -8.97 -13.45
CA PHE A 156 4.48 -10.07 -12.48
C PHE A 156 3.17 -10.04 -11.70
N GLY A 157 2.65 -8.83 -11.42
CA GLY A 157 1.43 -8.62 -10.66
C GLY A 157 0.17 -8.49 -11.52
N PHE A 158 0.32 -8.02 -12.76
CA PHE A 158 -0.81 -7.70 -13.64
C PHE A 158 -0.50 -8.14 -15.06
N PHE A 159 -0.91 -9.36 -15.39
CA PHE A 159 -0.62 -9.98 -16.68
C PHE A 159 -1.69 -11.02 -17.05
N ALA A 160 -2.22 -10.93 -18.25
CA ALA A 160 -3.14 -11.92 -18.82
C ALA A 160 -2.65 -12.38 -20.19
N HIS A 161 -2.92 -13.64 -20.51
CA HIS A 161 -2.57 -14.25 -21.79
C HIS A 161 -3.57 -15.40 -22.06
N PRO A 162 -4.00 -15.68 -23.30
CA PRO A 162 -4.96 -16.72 -23.57
C PRO A 162 -4.59 -18.11 -23.04
N GLN A 163 -3.30 -18.44 -22.98
CA GLN A 163 -2.86 -19.72 -22.40
C GLN A 163 -2.98 -19.75 -20.88
N LEU A 164 -2.81 -18.61 -20.19
CA LEU A 164 -3.09 -18.50 -18.76
C LEU A 164 -4.59 -18.70 -18.46
N THR A 165 -5.46 -18.13 -19.28
CA THR A 165 -6.91 -18.33 -19.16
C THR A 165 -7.30 -19.79 -19.33
N ARG A 166 -6.74 -20.47 -20.35
CA ARG A 166 -6.94 -21.91 -20.54
C ARG A 166 -6.41 -22.75 -19.39
N GLU A 167 -5.22 -22.41 -18.85
CA GLU A 167 -4.62 -23.12 -17.71
C GLU A 167 -5.45 -22.97 -16.44
N ASN A 168 -5.98 -21.75 -16.18
CA ASN A 168 -6.67 -21.45 -14.93
C ASN A 168 -8.19 -21.76 -14.96
N GLY A 169 -8.79 -21.96 -16.14
CA GLY A 169 -10.24 -22.16 -16.27
C GLY A 169 -11.01 -21.00 -15.61
N ASP A 170 -11.91 -21.33 -14.69
CA ASP A 170 -12.72 -20.35 -13.96
C ASP A 170 -12.01 -19.69 -12.76
N ALA A 171 -10.74 -20.02 -12.48
CA ALA A 171 -9.98 -19.43 -11.39
C ALA A 171 -9.65 -17.95 -11.67
N LEU A 172 -9.25 -17.24 -10.62
CA LEU A 172 -8.79 -15.86 -10.74
C LEU A 172 -7.50 -15.78 -11.57
N LEU A 173 -7.41 -14.79 -12.44
CA LEU A 173 -6.24 -14.55 -13.27
C LEU A 173 -6.01 -13.04 -13.47
N GLY A 174 -4.79 -12.68 -13.90
CA GLY A 174 -4.45 -11.33 -14.34
C GLY A 174 -4.17 -10.33 -13.25
N ASN A 175 -4.90 -10.34 -12.14
CA ASN A 175 -4.75 -9.44 -10.99
C ASN A 175 -3.96 -10.07 -9.83
N TYR A 176 -2.80 -10.67 -10.12
CA TYR A 176 -2.01 -11.42 -9.12
C TYR A 176 -1.55 -10.52 -7.97
N GLY A 177 -1.22 -9.24 -8.23
CA GLY A 177 -0.90 -8.27 -7.19
C GLY A 177 -2.04 -8.05 -6.19
N PHE A 178 -3.30 -8.00 -6.65
CA PHE A 178 -4.46 -7.94 -5.76
C PHE A 178 -4.71 -9.26 -5.02
N MET A 179 -4.43 -10.40 -5.67
CA MET A 179 -4.48 -11.72 -4.99
C MET A 179 -3.45 -11.78 -3.85
N ASP A 180 -2.26 -11.21 -4.04
CA ASP A 180 -1.22 -11.14 -3.01
C ASP A 180 -1.65 -10.26 -1.84
N GLN A 181 -2.27 -9.09 -2.10
CA GLN A 181 -2.83 -8.22 -1.07
C GLN A 181 -3.92 -8.95 -0.27
N LEU A 182 -4.80 -9.67 -0.94
CA LEU A 182 -5.84 -10.47 -0.29
C LEU A 182 -5.24 -11.60 0.56
N ALA A 183 -4.19 -12.28 0.06
CA ALA A 183 -3.48 -13.31 0.81
C ALA A 183 -2.79 -12.74 2.06
N ALA A 184 -2.16 -11.55 1.95
CA ALA A 184 -1.58 -10.86 3.09
C ALA A 184 -2.63 -10.48 4.14
N LEU A 185 -3.79 -9.95 3.74
CA LEU A 185 -4.88 -9.64 4.68
C LEU A 185 -5.44 -10.89 5.35
N ARG A 186 -5.57 -12.01 4.64
CA ARG A 186 -5.93 -13.31 5.21
C ARG A 186 -4.86 -13.83 6.17
N TRP A 187 -3.59 -13.63 5.86
CA TRP A 187 -2.48 -13.91 6.78
C TRP A 187 -2.57 -13.07 8.05
N VAL A 188 -2.83 -11.76 7.93
CA VAL A 188 -3.07 -10.87 9.08
C VAL A 188 -4.22 -11.40 9.94
N LYS A 189 -5.34 -11.77 9.32
CA LYS A 189 -6.51 -12.31 10.02
C LYS A 189 -6.18 -13.53 10.89
N ARG A 190 -5.33 -14.44 10.36
CA ARG A 190 -4.93 -15.66 11.07
C ARG A 190 -3.86 -15.44 12.13
N ASN A 191 -2.88 -14.55 11.86
CA ASN A 191 -1.62 -14.53 12.58
C ASN A 191 -1.40 -13.31 13.49
N VAL A 192 -2.07 -12.17 13.24
CA VAL A 192 -1.77 -10.92 13.97
C VAL A 192 -2.01 -11.04 15.48
N GLY A 193 -2.85 -11.98 15.91
CA GLY A 193 -3.07 -12.32 17.32
C GLY A 193 -1.80 -12.78 18.05
N ALA A 194 -0.89 -13.49 17.36
CA ALA A 194 0.41 -13.90 17.90
C ALA A 194 1.31 -12.70 18.24
N PHE A 195 1.14 -11.59 17.55
CA PHE A 195 1.85 -10.32 17.77
C PHE A 195 1.09 -9.40 18.75
N GLY A 196 -0.04 -9.85 19.33
CA GLY A 196 -0.86 -9.05 20.22
C GLY A 196 -1.81 -8.08 19.51
N GLY A 197 -1.99 -8.21 18.21
CA GLY A 197 -2.97 -7.44 17.44
C GLY A 197 -4.39 -8.00 17.53
N ASP A 198 -5.38 -7.15 17.31
CA ASP A 198 -6.79 -7.51 17.23
C ASP A 198 -7.20 -7.72 15.76
N ALA A 199 -7.40 -8.98 15.38
CA ALA A 199 -7.85 -9.36 14.04
C ALA A 199 -9.27 -8.89 13.68
N ALA A 200 -10.05 -8.42 14.65
CA ALA A 200 -11.35 -7.78 14.43
C ALA A 200 -11.24 -6.26 14.28
N ASN A 201 -10.08 -5.66 14.59
CA ASN A 201 -9.85 -4.22 14.57
C ASN A 201 -8.69 -3.86 13.62
N VAL A 202 -8.81 -4.24 12.37
CA VAL A 202 -7.85 -3.99 11.30
C VAL A 202 -8.26 -2.75 10.50
N THR A 203 -7.33 -1.82 10.31
CA THR A 203 -7.45 -0.66 9.42
C THR A 203 -6.48 -0.85 8.26
N ILE A 204 -6.98 -0.90 7.02
CA ILE A 204 -6.12 -0.86 5.84
C ILE A 204 -5.84 0.60 5.47
N ILE A 205 -4.63 0.89 5.06
CA ILE A 205 -4.21 2.23 4.63
C ILE A 205 -3.30 2.10 3.41
N GLY A 206 -3.50 2.94 2.42
CA GLY A 206 -2.65 2.96 1.23
C GLY A 206 -2.61 4.33 0.57
N GLU A 207 -1.51 4.60 -0.11
CA GLU A 207 -1.29 5.85 -0.83
C GLU A 207 -1.14 5.60 -2.33
N SER A 208 -1.63 6.53 -3.19
CA SER A 208 -1.52 6.43 -4.65
C SER A 208 -2.13 5.12 -5.17
N ALA A 209 -1.36 4.29 -5.87
CA ALA A 209 -1.79 2.95 -6.27
C ALA A 209 -2.21 2.09 -5.06
N GLY A 210 -1.58 2.27 -3.88
CA GLY A 210 -2.03 1.65 -2.63
C GLY A 210 -3.40 2.16 -2.17
N GLY A 211 -3.68 3.45 -2.33
CA GLY A 211 -5.00 4.04 -2.11
C GLY A 211 -6.05 3.52 -3.09
N MET A 212 -5.68 3.36 -4.38
CA MET A 212 -6.52 2.70 -5.38
C MET A 212 -6.78 1.23 -5.02
N ALA A 213 -5.77 0.53 -4.48
CA ALA A 213 -5.93 -0.84 -3.99
C ALA A 213 -6.89 -0.91 -2.79
N VAL A 214 -6.83 0.06 -1.86
CA VAL A 214 -7.82 0.18 -0.77
C VAL A 214 -9.24 0.34 -1.33
N ASN A 215 -9.44 1.18 -2.36
CA ASN A 215 -10.73 1.32 -3.02
C ASN A 215 -11.20 0.01 -3.68
N ALA A 216 -10.29 -0.72 -4.35
CA ALA A 216 -10.61 -2.02 -4.93
C ALA A 216 -10.97 -3.06 -3.84
N LEU A 217 -10.26 -3.06 -2.71
CA LEU A 217 -10.58 -3.93 -1.57
C LEU A 217 -11.90 -3.55 -0.89
N LEU A 218 -12.25 -2.27 -0.80
CA LEU A 218 -13.54 -1.83 -0.27
C LEU A 218 -14.73 -2.35 -1.10
N THR A 219 -14.54 -2.54 -2.40
CA THR A 219 -15.58 -3.01 -3.33
C THR A 219 -15.49 -4.50 -3.67
N SER A 220 -14.40 -5.16 -3.27
CA SER A 220 -14.20 -6.58 -3.54
C SER A 220 -15.05 -7.47 -2.63
N PRO A 221 -15.89 -8.35 -3.17
CA PRO A 221 -16.64 -9.32 -2.34
C PRO A 221 -15.70 -10.30 -1.62
N MET A 222 -14.47 -10.50 -2.12
CA MET A 222 -13.52 -11.46 -1.56
C MET A 222 -12.75 -10.94 -0.34
N SER A 223 -12.87 -9.67 -0.01
CA SER A 223 -12.20 -9.02 1.14
C SER A 223 -13.14 -8.85 2.35
N GLU A 224 -14.36 -9.35 2.30
CA GLU A 224 -15.33 -9.24 3.38
C GLU A 224 -14.78 -9.80 4.70
N GLY A 225 -14.95 -9.03 5.78
CA GLY A 225 -14.51 -9.40 7.14
C GLY A 225 -12.99 -9.41 7.37
N LEU A 226 -12.16 -8.96 6.40
CA LEU A 226 -10.71 -8.90 6.56
C LEU A 226 -10.22 -7.61 7.21
N PHE A 227 -11.00 -6.54 7.16
CA PHE A 227 -10.71 -5.26 7.81
C PHE A 227 -11.99 -4.57 8.29
N ALA A 228 -11.84 -3.63 9.19
CA ALA A 228 -12.94 -2.91 9.84
C ALA A 228 -12.95 -1.41 9.52
N LYS A 229 -11.87 -0.88 8.94
CA LYS A 229 -11.72 0.55 8.61
C LYS A 229 -10.76 0.71 7.43
N ALA A 230 -10.88 1.82 6.71
CA ALA A 230 -10.01 2.12 5.57
C ALA A 230 -9.52 3.57 5.58
N VAL A 231 -8.27 3.75 5.13
CA VAL A 231 -7.68 5.07 4.88
C VAL A 231 -7.19 5.12 3.43
N VAL A 232 -7.74 6.03 2.65
CA VAL A 232 -7.43 6.23 1.23
C VAL A 232 -6.65 7.52 1.09
N MET A 233 -5.35 7.41 0.83
CA MET A 233 -4.47 8.55 0.61
C MET A 233 -4.20 8.70 -0.89
N SER A 234 -4.59 9.81 -1.49
CA SER A 234 -4.38 10.07 -2.93
C SER A 234 -4.77 8.88 -3.84
N GLY A 235 -5.87 8.20 -3.50
CA GLY A 235 -6.38 7.04 -4.25
C GLY A 235 -7.43 7.40 -5.31
N GLY A 236 -7.78 8.67 -5.44
CA GLY A 236 -8.82 9.15 -6.35
C GLY A 236 -10.21 8.64 -6.00
N GLU A 237 -11.09 8.55 -7.02
CA GLU A 237 -12.49 8.16 -6.86
C GLU A 237 -12.75 6.65 -7.02
N GLY A 238 -11.70 5.82 -7.00
CA GLY A 238 -11.86 4.37 -7.06
C GLY A 238 -12.35 3.84 -8.41
N LYS A 239 -11.76 4.29 -9.50
CA LYS A 239 -12.07 3.76 -10.85
C LYS A 239 -11.13 2.62 -11.21
N THR A 240 -11.54 1.38 -10.98
CA THR A 240 -10.92 0.23 -11.64
C THR A 240 -11.60 0.08 -13.00
N ALA A 241 -10.82 0.21 -14.08
CA ALA A 241 -11.36 0.09 -15.44
C ALA A 241 -11.73 -1.36 -15.76
N ASP A 242 -12.76 -1.53 -16.58
CA ASP A 242 -13.10 -2.81 -17.21
C ASP A 242 -12.82 -2.74 -18.72
N PRO A 243 -11.59 -3.04 -19.15
CA PRO A 243 -11.25 -3.13 -20.57
C PRO A 243 -11.77 -4.41 -21.24
N GLY A 244 -12.30 -5.34 -20.46
CA GLY A 244 -12.63 -6.69 -20.90
C GLY A 244 -11.41 -7.63 -21.01
N LEU A 245 -11.59 -8.90 -20.63
CA LEU A 245 -10.53 -9.89 -20.59
C LEU A 245 -9.78 -10.03 -21.93
N ALA A 246 -10.49 -10.08 -23.05
CA ALA A 246 -9.88 -10.23 -24.37
C ALA A 246 -8.90 -9.10 -24.72
N ASN A 247 -9.16 -7.87 -24.26
CA ASN A 247 -8.25 -6.75 -24.48
C ASN A 247 -6.98 -6.85 -23.61
N VAL A 248 -7.10 -7.27 -22.35
CA VAL A 248 -5.91 -7.48 -21.50
C VAL A 248 -5.08 -8.68 -21.97
N GLU A 249 -5.72 -9.75 -22.47
CA GLU A 249 -5.03 -10.88 -23.09
C GLU A 249 -4.25 -10.46 -24.35
N LYS A 250 -4.85 -9.61 -25.20
CA LYS A 250 -4.18 -9.05 -26.38
C LYS A 250 -2.90 -8.29 -25.99
N ILE A 251 -2.92 -7.54 -24.88
CA ILE A 251 -1.73 -6.86 -24.37
C ILE A 251 -0.65 -7.87 -23.97
N GLY A 252 -1.02 -8.99 -23.34
CA GLY A 252 -0.09 -10.08 -23.04
C GLY A 252 0.48 -10.77 -24.28
N VAL A 253 -0.33 -10.95 -25.33
CA VAL A 253 0.13 -11.44 -26.64
C VAL A 253 1.11 -10.46 -27.28
N ASN A 254 0.85 -9.16 -27.21
CA ASN A 254 1.79 -8.14 -27.69
C ASN A 254 3.14 -8.23 -26.96
N PHE A 255 3.11 -8.43 -25.62
CA PHE A 255 4.32 -8.64 -24.85
C PHE A 255 5.07 -9.91 -25.30
N ALA A 256 4.37 -11.03 -25.49
CA ALA A 256 4.96 -12.26 -26.00
C ALA A 256 5.63 -12.06 -27.36
N ALA A 257 4.95 -11.38 -28.29
CA ALA A 257 5.47 -11.04 -29.61
C ALA A 257 6.72 -10.14 -29.53
N ALA A 258 6.76 -9.17 -28.62
CA ALA A 258 7.95 -8.34 -28.38
C ALA A 258 9.14 -9.14 -27.82
N LYS A 259 8.90 -10.35 -27.27
CA LYS A 259 9.92 -11.30 -26.84
C LYS A 259 10.21 -12.40 -27.90
N GLY A 260 9.71 -12.26 -29.11
CA GLY A 260 9.93 -13.22 -30.20
C GLY A 260 9.09 -14.49 -30.08
N ILE A 261 8.03 -14.48 -29.28
CA ILE A 261 7.10 -15.59 -29.07
C ILE A 261 5.86 -15.34 -29.92
N ALA A 262 5.59 -16.23 -30.91
CA ALA A 262 4.45 -16.06 -31.80
C ALA A 262 3.11 -16.19 -31.07
N ALA A 263 2.08 -15.50 -31.57
CA ALA A 263 0.76 -15.48 -30.95
C ALA A 263 0.07 -16.85 -30.93
N ASP A 264 0.38 -17.71 -31.90
CA ASP A 264 -0.14 -19.06 -32.06
C ASP A 264 0.80 -20.14 -31.51
N ASP A 265 1.92 -19.76 -30.88
CA ASP A 265 2.87 -20.72 -30.31
C ASP A 265 2.22 -21.53 -29.17
N PRO A 266 2.09 -22.87 -29.32
CA PRO A 266 1.46 -23.70 -28.29
C PRO A 266 2.22 -23.75 -26.97
N GLN A 267 3.51 -23.38 -26.97
CA GLN A 267 4.38 -23.33 -25.80
C GLN A 267 4.63 -21.87 -25.31
N ALA A 268 3.81 -20.92 -25.74
CA ALA A 268 4.03 -19.51 -25.41
C ALA A 268 4.13 -19.26 -23.89
N LEU A 269 3.30 -19.92 -23.09
CA LEU A 269 3.31 -19.75 -21.64
C LEU A 269 4.59 -20.29 -21.00
N ASP A 270 5.07 -21.45 -21.43
CA ASP A 270 6.31 -22.03 -20.92
C ASP A 270 7.52 -21.15 -21.28
N LYS A 271 7.57 -20.63 -22.52
CA LYS A 271 8.60 -19.69 -22.97
C LYS A 271 8.55 -18.39 -22.18
N LEU A 272 7.36 -17.85 -21.92
CA LEU A 272 7.15 -16.65 -21.10
C LEU A 272 7.62 -16.87 -19.66
N ARG A 273 7.30 -18.02 -19.04
CA ARG A 273 7.76 -18.38 -17.69
C ARG A 273 9.27 -18.61 -17.61
N ALA A 274 9.89 -19.02 -18.70
CA ALA A 274 11.34 -19.22 -18.80
C ALA A 274 12.14 -17.90 -18.99
N LEU A 275 11.47 -16.78 -19.26
CA LEU A 275 12.16 -15.48 -19.41
C LEU A 275 12.87 -15.09 -18.10
N PRO A 276 14.11 -14.56 -18.16
CA PRO A 276 14.72 -13.87 -17.02
C PRO A 276 13.81 -12.77 -16.47
N ALA A 277 13.89 -12.53 -15.18
CA ALA A 277 13.03 -11.54 -14.51
C ALA A 277 13.15 -10.14 -15.13
N GLU A 278 14.37 -9.72 -15.48
CA GLU A 278 14.65 -8.44 -16.13
C GLU A 278 13.97 -8.33 -17.50
N ALA A 279 13.89 -9.44 -18.24
CA ALA A 279 13.19 -9.49 -19.53
C ALA A 279 11.67 -9.38 -19.38
N VAL A 280 11.09 -9.79 -18.24
CA VAL A 280 9.68 -9.59 -17.91
C VAL A 280 9.43 -8.14 -17.48
N VAL A 281 10.32 -7.54 -16.70
CA VAL A 281 10.25 -6.09 -16.35
C VAL A 281 10.33 -5.23 -17.62
N ASP A 282 11.28 -5.50 -18.50
CA ASP A 282 11.38 -4.88 -19.84
C ASP A 282 11.30 -3.34 -19.81
N GLY A 283 12.11 -2.72 -18.96
CA GLY A 283 12.19 -1.26 -18.84
C GLY A 283 10.97 -0.58 -18.19
N LEU A 284 9.95 -1.35 -17.79
CA LEU A 284 8.74 -0.82 -17.16
C LEU A 284 9.05 -0.27 -15.77
N ASN A 285 8.75 1.02 -15.55
CA ASN A 285 8.74 1.65 -14.24
C ASN A 285 7.78 2.84 -14.22
N LEU A 286 7.68 3.56 -13.10
CA LEU A 286 6.74 4.65 -12.94
C LEU A 286 7.03 5.84 -13.88
N ALA A 287 8.30 6.07 -14.22
CA ALA A 287 8.71 7.10 -15.18
C ALA A 287 8.53 6.66 -16.65
N ASN A 288 8.43 5.33 -16.91
CA ASN A 288 8.32 4.76 -18.24
C ASN A 288 7.22 3.70 -18.29
N ARG A 289 5.96 4.16 -18.26
CA ARG A 289 4.75 3.28 -18.29
C ARG A 289 4.16 3.13 -19.69
N GLY A 290 4.51 4.02 -20.61
CA GLY A 290 4.04 4.01 -21.99
C GLY A 290 5.22 3.91 -22.95
N VAL A 291 5.30 2.79 -23.71
CA VAL A 291 6.23 2.66 -24.83
C VAL A 291 5.50 3.01 -26.11
N ALA A 292 6.19 3.63 -27.06
CA ALA A 292 5.63 3.82 -28.39
C ALA A 292 5.33 2.45 -29.05
N GLY A 293 4.15 2.30 -29.65
CA GLY A 293 3.72 1.05 -30.29
C GLY A 293 2.55 0.38 -29.59
N ALA A 294 2.37 -0.91 -29.86
CA ALA A 294 1.31 -1.71 -29.24
C ALA A 294 1.56 -1.85 -27.72
N PRO A 295 0.55 -1.65 -26.87
CA PRO A 295 0.72 -1.77 -25.42
C PRO A 295 1.16 -3.17 -25.02
N THR A 296 2.16 -3.28 -24.14
CA THR A 296 2.71 -4.54 -23.60
C THR A 296 2.52 -4.69 -22.10
N TYR A 297 1.84 -3.73 -21.48
CA TYR A 297 1.50 -3.73 -20.06
C TYR A 297 0.10 -3.13 -19.86
N HIS A 298 -0.64 -3.73 -18.96
CA HIS A 298 -1.87 -3.17 -18.39
C HIS A 298 -1.75 -3.13 -16.87
N GLY A 299 -2.43 -2.19 -16.23
CA GLY A 299 -2.54 -2.18 -14.76
C GLY A 299 -3.62 -3.14 -14.26
N PRO A 300 -4.08 -2.98 -13.00
CA PRO A 300 -5.26 -3.67 -12.49
C PRO A 300 -6.48 -3.44 -13.38
N PHE A 301 -7.32 -4.46 -13.49
CA PHE A 301 -8.58 -4.38 -14.24
C PHE A 301 -9.71 -5.09 -13.49
N ALA A 302 -10.96 -4.72 -13.79
CA ALA A 302 -12.11 -5.39 -13.23
C ALA A 302 -12.24 -6.80 -13.86
N ASP A 303 -12.12 -7.83 -13.02
CA ASP A 303 -12.28 -9.24 -13.40
C ASP A 303 -13.67 -9.78 -13.02
N GLY A 304 -14.50 -8.96 -12.39
CA GLY A 304 -15.85 -9.30 -11.95
C GLY A 304 -15.92 -10.18 -10.69
N LYS A 305 -14.79 -10.63 -10.14
CA LYS A 305 -14.70 -11.52 -8.98
C LYS A 305 -13.90 -10.91 -7.83
N LEU A 306 -12.60 -10.70 -8.02
CA LEU A 306 -11.73 -10.07 -7.05
C LEU A 306 -11.76 -8.55 -7.17
N ALA A 307 -11.58 -8.04 -8.37
CA ALA A 307 -11.68 -6.63 -8.69
C ALA A 307 -12.98 -6.39 -9.50
N VAL A 308 -13.81 -5.50 -9.01
CA VAL A 308 -15.01 -5.05 -9.70
C VAL A 308 -14.81 -3.64 -10.24
N GLU A 309 -15.70 -3.20 -11.15
CA GLU A 309 -15.73 -1.79 -11.55
C GLU A 309 -16.15 -0.96 -10.33
N SER A 310 -15.14 -0.40 -9.65
CA SER A 310 -15.29 0.17 -8.31
C SER A 310 -16.19 1.41 -8.29
N GLY A 311 -16.16 2.24 -9.36
CA GLY A 311 -17.03 3.42 -9.45
C GLY A 311 -18.51 3.04 -9.45
N ALA A 312 -18.93 2.09 -10.30
CA ALA A 312 -20.29 1.58 -10.32
C ALA A 312 -20.66 0.84 -9.03
N ALA A 313 -19.72 0.12 -8.42
CA ALA A 313 -19.95 -0.55 -7.15
C ALA A 313 -20.21 0.46 -6.01
N PHE A 314 -19.42 1.52 -5.89
CA PHE A 314 -19.65 2.61 -4.93
C PHE A 314 -20.96 3.32 -5.17
N ALA A 315 -21.27 3.70 -6.42
CA ALA A 315 -22.52 4.35 -6.77
C ALA A 315 -23.75 3.51 -6.42
N ALA A 316 -23.67 2.19 -6.61
CA ALA A 316 -24.73 1.24 -6.32
C ALA A 316 -24.79 0.77 -4.86
N GLY A 317 -23.90 1.24 -3.97
CA GLY A 317 -23.85 0.83 -2.57
C GLY A 317 -23.31 -0.59 -2.33
N ARG A 318 -22.67 -1.20 -3.33
CA ARG A 318 -22.06 -2.54 -3.26
C ARG A 318 -20.61 -2.45 -2.82
N PHE A 319 -20.39 -2.13 -1.57
CA PHE A 319 -19.06 -2.04 -0.95
C PHE A 319 -19.16 -2.26 0.57
N HIS A 320 -18.05 -2.48 1.24
CA HIS A 320 -18.02 -2.66 2.69
C HIS A 320 -18.26 -1.31 3.39
N LYS A 321 -19.42 -1.15 4.01
CA LYS A 321 -19.84 0.08 4.72
C LYS A 321 -19.12 0.23 6.06
N LEU A 322 -17.88 0.62 6.01
CA LEU A 322 -16.96 0.80 7.14
C LEU A 322 -16.54 2.25 7.27
N PRO A 323 -16.09 2.73 8.45
CA PRO A 323 -15.50 4.06 8.58
C PRO A 323 -14.34 4.27 7.61
N VAL A 324 -14.33 5.40 6.91
CA VAL A 324 -13.31 5.77 5.91
C VAL A 324 -12.70 7.13 6.24
N MET A 325 -11.36 7.20 6.22
CA MET A 325 -10.61 8.45 6.13
C MET A 325 -10.10 8.58 4.70
N ILE A 326 -10.29 9.72 4.05
CA ILE A 326 -9.96 9.89 2.63
C ILE A 326 -9.48 11.30 2.33
N GLY A 327 -8.44 11.42 1.52
CA GLY A 327 -7.95 12.73 1.09
C GLY A 327 -6.85 12.64 0.06
N ALA A 328 -6.25 13.81 -0.20
CA ALA A 328 -5.16 13.97 -1.16
C ALA A 328 -4.27 15.15 -0.74
N THR A 329 -3.08 15.22 -1.31
CA THR A 329 -2.18 16.37 -1.16
C THR A 329 -2.66 17.57 -1.98
N SER A 330 -2.23 18.81 -1.62
CA SER A 330 -2.73 20.02 -2.27
C SER A 330 -2.18 20.27 -3.68
N ALA A 331 -0.99 19.79 -3.99
CA ALA A 331 -0.41 19.82 -5.34
C ALA A 331 -0.27 18.41 -5.92
N ASP A 332 -1.32 17.61 -5.75
CA ASP A 332 -1.38 16.23 -6.20
C ASP A 332 -1.45 16.10 -7.73
N ILE A 333 -1.26 14.88 -8.24
CA ILE A 333 -1.31 14.58 -9.68
C ILE A 333 -2.65 15.03 -10.28
N GLY A 334 -2.57 15.85 -11.31
CA GLY A 334 -3.72 16.45 -12.00
C GLY A 334 -4.23 17.76 -11.39
N GLY A 335 -3.63 18.22 -10.29
CA GLY A 335 -3.99 19.47 -9.61
C GLY A 335 -5.35 19.42 -8.92
N LYS A 336 -5.90 20.58 -8.56
CA LYS A 336 -7.12 20.74 -7.75
C LYS A 336 -8.34 20.00 -8.28
N THR A 337 -8.56 20.03 -9.59
CA THR A 337 -9.71 19.39 -10.26
C THR A 337 -9.39 18.02 -10.85
N GLY A 338 -8.15 17.54 -10.60
CA GLY A 338 -7.66 16.27 -11.11
C GLY A 338 -8.18 15.06 -10.33
N PHE A 339 -7.85 13.88 -10.87
CA PHE A 339 -8.33 12.60 -10.37
C PHE A 339 -8.07 12.37 -8.86
N MET A 340 -6.90 12.79 -8.34
CA MET A 340 -6.57 12.52 -6.93
C MET A 340 -7.41 13.41 -5.99
N VAL A 341 -7.42 14.71 -6.20
CA VAL A 341 -8.09 15.68 -5.32
C VAL A 341 -9.62 15.65 -5.51
N ALA A 342 -10.08 15.88 -6.73
CA ALA A 342 -11.51 15.91 -7.03
C ALA A 342 -12.15 14.52 -6.87
N GLY A 343 -11.40 13.46 -7.22
CA GLY A 343 -11.87 12.09 -7.04
C GLY A 343 -12.01 11.70 -5.57
N ALA A 344 -11.06 12.06 -4.72
CA ALA A 344 -11.17 11.80 -3.27
C ALA A 344 -12.41 12.50 -2.68
N ARG A 345 -12.66 13.78 -3.06
CA ARG A 345 -13.85 14.53 -2.63
C ARG A 345 -15.15 13.89 -3.17
N SER A 346 -15.17 13.48 -4.43
CA SER A 346 -16.33 12.81 -5.06
C SER A 346 -16.66 11.50 -4.34
N LEU A 347 -15.64 10.68 -4.06
CA LEU A 347 -15.82 9.44 -3.32
C LEU A 347 -16.25 9.68 -1.88
N ALA A 348 -15.67 10.67 -1.19
CA ALA A 348 -16.11 11.06 0.17
C ALA A 348 -17.60 11.42 0.19
N ALA A 349 -18.08 12.19 -0.78
CA ALA A 349 -19.49 12.56 -0.91
C ALA A 349 -20.39 11.34 -1.18
N THR A 350 -19.98 10.43 -2.07
CA THR A 350 -20.68 9.19 -2.38
C THR A 350 -20.83 8.30 -1.16
N LEU A 351 -19.74 8.08 -0.42
CA LEU A 351 -19.74 7.25 0.78
C LEU A 351 -20.58 7.86 1.91
N ALA A 352 -20.39 9.16 2.17
CA ALA A 352 -21.15 9.88 3.20
C ALA A 352 -22.65 9.91 2.89
N GLY A 353 -23.03 10.13 1.63
CA GLY A 353 -24.42 10.07 1.16
C GLY A 353 -25.09 8.72 1.37
N GLN A 354 -24.30 7.66 1.51
CA GLN A 354 -24.79 6.30 1.81
C GLN A 354 -24.65 5.90 3.28
N GLY A 355 -24.44 6.90 4.17
CA GLY A 355 -24.42 6.72 5.62
C GLY A 355 -23.12 6.19 6.21
N VAL A 356 -22.04 6.16 5.42
CA VAL A 356 -20.71 5.76 5.91
C VAL A 356 -20.12 6.90 6.75
N PRO A 357 -19.51 6.64 7.92
CA PRO A 357 -18.71 7.64 8.64
C PRO A 357 -17.45 7.96 7.82
N VAL A 358 -17.41 9.16 7.22
CA VAL A 358 -16.29 9.62 6.39
C VAL A 358 -15.59 10.79 7.09
N TYR A 359 -14.26 10.80 7.04
CA TYR A 359 -13.40 11.89 7.48
C TYR A 359 -12.53 12.32 6.31
N ALA A 360 -12.89 13.45 5.69
CA ALA A 360 -12.19 13.97 4.53
C ALA A 360 -11.05 14.91 4.95
N TYR A 361 -9.91 14.85 4.22
CA TYR A 361 -8.77 15.73 4.46
C TYR A 361 -8.16 16.30 3.19
N ARG A 362 -7.41 17.38 3.36
CA ARG A 362 -6.43 17.93 2.45
C ARG A 362 -5.09 17.99 3.16
N PHE A 363 -4.02 17.52 2.53
CA PHE A 363 -2.69 17.72 3.05
C PHE A 363 -2.02 18.87 2.29
N SER A 364 -1.97 20.05 2.91
CA SER A 364 -1.42 21.28 2.31
C SER A 364 -0.05 21.65 2.88
N TYR A 365 0.38 20.98 3.95
CA TYR A 365 1.64 21.25 4.61
C TYR A 365 2.83 20.87 3.72
N VAL A 366 3.81 21.75 3.65
CA VAL A 366 5.06 21.52 2.94
C VAL A 366 6.20 21.66 3.95
N ALA A 367 7.08 20.64 3.99
CA ALA A 367 8.29 20.72 4.80
C ALA A 367 9.20 21.85 4.34
N ASP A 368 9.78 22.58 5.29
CA ASP A 368 10.66 23.71 5.00
C ASP A 368 11.83 23.30 4.05
N ALA A 369 12.29 22.05 4.15
CA ALA A 369 13.34 21.48 3.29
C ALA A 369 12.96 21.41 1.79
N ILE A 370 11.67 21.43 1.44
CA ILE A 370 11.21 21.27 0.05
C ILE A 370 11.26 22.61 -0.71
N GLY A 371 10.95 23.72 -0.06
CA GLY A 371 11.04 25.07 -0.63
C GLY A 371 10.15 25.34 -1.87
N LYS A 372 9.12 24.52 -2.13
CA LYS A 372 8.18 24.64 -3.25
C LYS A 372 6.76 24.80 -2.73
N PRO A 373 5.91 25.61 -3.39
CA PRO A 373 4.53 25.77 -2.98
C PRO A 373 3.70 24.51 -3.26
N GLY A 374 2.81 24.19 -2.31
CA GLY A 374 1.89 23.07 -2.40
C GLY A 374 2.53 21.70 -2.09
N ALA A 375 1.81 20.89 -1.35
CA ALA A 375 2.23 19.53 -1.01
C ALA A 375 2.10 18.62 -2.24
N ALA A 376 3.24 18.17 -2.77
CA ALA A 376 3.28 17.28 -3.93
C ALA A 376 2.77 15.87 -3.56
N HIS A 377 2.46 15.07 -4.58
CA HIS A 377 2.03 13.67 -4.43
C HIS A 377 2.96 12.88 -3.51
N ALA A 378 2.40 12.09 -2.61
CA ALA A 378 3.08 11.22 -1.64
C ALA A 378 3.90 11.95 -0.54
N THR A 379 3.86 13.29 -0.45
CA THR A 379 4.61 14.02 0.59
C THR A 379 3.96 13.94 1.97
N ASP A 380 2.72 13.47 2.08
CA ASP A 380 2.01 13.23 3.33
C ASP A 380 2.43 11.93 4.05
N ILE A 381 2.99 10.96 3.35
CA ILE A 381 3.36 9.66 3.92
C ILE A 381 4.23 9.76 5.19
N PRO A 382 5.36 10.53 5.21
CA PRO A 382 6.19 10.64 6.41
C PRO A 382 5.45 11.19 7.63
N TYR A 383 4.39 11.97 7.40
CA TYR A 383 3.56 12.54 8.47
C TYR A 383 2.57 11.52 9.02
N PHE A 384 1.95 10.71 8.17
CA PHE A 384 1.11 9.61 8.61
C PHE A 384 1.88 8.55 9.39
N PHE A 385 3.15 8.30 9.05
CA PHE A 385 4.02 7.34 9.72
C PHE A 385 4.81 7.92 10.91
N ASP A 386 4.79 9.24 11.13
CA ASP A 386 5.66 9.96 12.10
C ASP A 386 7.15 9.66 11.83
N THR A 387 7.53 9.66 10.55
CA THR A 387 8.89 9.39 10.05
C THR A 387 9.51 10.60 9.35
N VAL A 388 9.04 11.80 9.69
CA VAL A 388 9.49 13.07 9.10
C VAL A 388 11.00 13.24 9.22
N ALA A 389 11.57 12.96 10.40
CA ALA A 389 13.01 13.01 10.62
C ALA A 389 13.79 11.93 9.82
N VAL A 390 13.17 10.79 9.50
CA VAL A 390 13.76 9.77 8.62
C VAL A 390 13.80 10.29 7.18
N LYS A 391 12.75 10.98 6.73
CA LYS A 391 12.65 11.51 5.36
C LYS A 391 13.58 12.69 5.10
N TYR A 392 13.62 13.66 6.03
CA TYR A 392 14.31 14.95 5.81
C TYR A 392 15.59 15.09 6.61
N GLY A 393 15.92 14.12 7.50
CA GLY A 393 17.15 14.13 8.29
C GLY A 393 17.28 15.41 9.11
N GLU A 394 18.48 16.01 9.09
CA GLU A 394 18.82 17.26 9.79
C GLU A 394 18.07 18.50 9.26
N GLN A 395 17.46 18.41 8.08
CA GLN A 395 16.65 19.50 7.51
C GLN A 395 15.23 19.54 8.09
N SER A 396 14.82 18.54 8.87
CA SER A 396 13.49 18.54 9.51
C SER A 396 13.43 19.54 10.64
N THR A 397 12.42 20.42 10.61
CA THR A 397 12.20 21.41 11.65
C THR A 397 11.29 20.88 12.76
N GLN A 398 11.22 21.58 13.89
CA GLN A 398 10.25 21.28 14.97
C GLN A 398 8.78 21.38 14.48
N LYS A 399 8.51 22.28 13.53
CA LYS A 399 7.21 22.42 12.88
C LYS A 399 6.85 21.18 12.07
N ASP A 400 7.80 20.67 11.27
CA ASP A 400 7.63 19.44 10.49
C ASP A 400 7.33 18.23 11.39
N VAL A 401 8.12 18.05 12.44
CA VAL A 401 7.94 16.97 13.42
C VAL A 401 6.62 17.13 14.17
N GLY A 402 6.23 18.35 14.52
CA GLY A 402 4.95 18.67 15.16
C GLY A 402 3.76 18.25 14.31
N MET A 403 3.78 18.58 13.02
CA MET A 403 2.75 18.13 12.07
C MET A 403 2.71 16.61 11.95
N GLY A 404 3.86 15.94 11.86
CA GLY A 404 3.93 14.46 11.82
C GLY A 404 3.28 13.82 13.06
N LYS A 405 3.54 14.35 14.25
CA LYS A 405 2.89 13.88 15.48
C LYS A 405 1.37 14.10 15.46
N ALA A 406 0.88 15.22 14.95
CA ALA A 406 -0.55 15.49 14.88
C ALA A 406 -1.24 14.56 13.89
N VAL A 407 -0.72 14.42 12.65
CA VAL A 407 -1.28 13.57 11.60
C VAL A 407 -1.30 12.09 12.04
N SER A 408 -0.17 11.59 12.55
CA SER A 408 -0.08 10.21 13.03
C SER A 408 -1.01 9.93 14.22
N ALA A 409 -1.22 10.92 15.11
CA ALA A 409 -2.16 10.79 16.22
C ALA A 409 -3.61 10.67 15.73
N TYR A 410 -4.03 11.43 14.71
CA TYR A 410 -5.34 11.23 14.07
C TYR A 410 -5.49 9.84 13.47
N LEU A 411 -4.47 9.35 12.74
CA LEU A 411 -4.48 8.01 12.18
C LEU A 411 -4.62 6.94 13.28
N VAL A 412 -3.84 7.05 14.34
CA VAL A 412 -3.87 6.08 15.46
C VAL A 412 -5.20 6.11 16.18
N ASN A 413 -5.80 7.30 16.42
CA ASN A 413 -7.14 7.41 17.00
C ASN A 413 -8.20 6.77 16.10
N PHE A 414 -8.14 7.02 14.80
CA PHE A 414 -9.03 6.40 13.81
C PHE A 414 -8.87 4.87 13.81
N ALA A 415 -7.65 4.35 13.81
CA ALA A 415 -7.39 2.92 13.89
C ALA A 415 -7.95 2.30 15.18
N LYS A 416 -7.89 3.00 16.30
CA LYS A 416 -8.44 2.55 17.59
C LYS A 416 -9.96 2.45 17.59
N LYS A 417 -10.68 3.43 17.06
CA LYS A 417 -12.14 3.57 17.30
C LYS A 417 -12.98 3.98 16.09
N GLY A 418 -12.40 4.16 14.89
CA GLY A 418 -13.11 4.64 13.70
C GLY A 418 -13.44 6.14 13.72
N ASP A 419 -12.84 6.87 14.64
CA ASP A 419 -12.98 8.31 14.83
C ASP A 419 -11.58 8.89 15.08
N PRO A 420 -11.09 9.85 14.25
CA PRO A 420 -9.75 10.42 14.39
C PRO A 420 -9.59 11.33 15.59
N ASN A 421 -10.69 11.81 16.19
CA ASN A 421 -10.66 12.80 17.25
C ASN A 421 -9.99 12.27 18.52
N GLY A 422 -9.28 13.14 19.23
CA GLY A 422 -8.57 12.82 20.46
C GLY A 422 -8.16 14.05 21.24
N PRO A 423 -7.65 13.89 22.47
CA PRO A 423 -7.26 15.02 23.30
C PRO A 423 -6.14 15.82 22.63
N ARG A 424 -6.21 17.16 22.79
CA ARG A 424 -5.22 18.11 22.28
C ARG A 424 -5.10 18.20 20.75
N LEU A 425 -6.05 17.64 20.02
CA LEU A 425 -6.16 17.77 18.57
C LEU A 425 -7.40 18.63 18.24
N PRO A 426 -7.35 19.52 17.23
CA PRO A 426 -8.53 20.16 16.69
C PRO A 426 -9.60 19.14 16.29
N ALA A 427 -10.87 19.47 16.51
CA ALA A 427 -11.96 18.55 16.21
C ALA A 427 -12.08 18.34 14.69
N TRP A 428 -12.01 17.10 14.25
CA TRP A 428 -12.20 16.71 12.84
C TRP A 428 -13.66 16.27 12.66
N PRO A 429 -14.52 17.08 12.01
CA PRO A 429 -15.92 16.73 11.80
C PRO A 429 -16.04 15.59 10.78
N ARG A 430 -17.09 14.78 10.91
CA ARG A 430 -17.46 13.85 9.84
C ARG A 430 -17.82 14.65 8.59
N TYR A 431 -17.37 14.18 7.46
CA TYR A 431 -17.67 14.80 6.17
C TYR A 431 -19.18 14.69 5.86
N ARG A 432 -19.75 15.79 5.45
CA ARG A 432 -21.12 15.90 4.98
C ARG A 432 -21.10 16.71 3.69
N PRO A 433 -21.72 16.22 2.59
CA PRO A 433 -21.70 16.93 1.31
C PRO A 433 -22.32 18.33 1.37
N ASP A 434 -23.33 18.55 2.22
CA ASP A 434 -24.01 19.83 2.40
C ASP A 434 -23.16 20.85 3.18
N ALA A 435 -22.28 20.41 4.05
CA ALA A 435 -21.40 21.28 4.85
C ALA A 435 -20.00 21.42 4.24
N ASP A 436 -19.55 20.39 3.53
CA ASP A 436 -18.27 20.30 2.82
C ASP A 436 -17.04 20.61 3.70
N HIS A 437 -17.09 20.18 4.98
CA HIS A 437 -15.98 20.38 5.91
C HIS A 437 -14.94 19.30 5.80
N ILE A 438 -13.68 19.70 5.69
CA ILE A 438 -12.50 18.84 5.68
C ILE A 438 -11.56 19.20 6.84
N MET A 439 -10.65 18.32 7.16
CA MET A 439 -9.44 18.66 7.91
C MET A 439 -8.35 19.04 6.91
N ASP A 440 -7.86 20.26 6.97
CA ASP A 440 -6.67 20.68 6.26
C ASP A 440 -5.45 20.57 7.17
N PHE A 441 -4.49 19.74 6.81
CA PHE A 441 -3.16 19.77 7.41
C PHE A 441 -2.41 20.93 6.75
N ALA A 442 -2.64 22.13 7.30
CA ALA A 442 -2.42 23.39 6.62
C ALA A 442 -0.95 23.82 6.55
N GLU A 443 -0.63 24.70 5.60
CA GLU A 443 0.68 25.34 5.45
C GLU A 443 1.14 26.08 6.71
N SER A 444 0.19 26.53 7.54
CA SER A 444 0.45 27.12 8.86
C SER A 444 1.26 26.18 9.80
N GLY A 445 1.24 24.88 9.55
CA GLY A 445 1.81 23.85 10.42
C GLY A 445 0.86 23.37 11.49
N GLN A 446 -0.42 23.67 11.36
CA GLN A 446 -1.48 23.23 12.27
C GLN A 446 -2.60 22.51 11.49
N PRO A 447 -3.22 21.47 12.06
CA PRO A 447 -4.46 20.92 11.53
C PRO A 447 -5.61 21.94 11.67
N GLU A 448 -6.32 22.22 10.58
CA GLU A 448 -7.38 23.22 10.52
C GLU A 448 -8.67 22.59 9.98
N PRO A 449 -9.71 22.40 10.81
CA PRO A 449 -11.03 22.03 10.30
C PRO A 449 -11.66 23.24 9.60
N LYS A 450 -12.03 23.09 8.32
CA LYS A 450 -12.64 24.17 7.53
C LYS A 450 -13.52 23.63 6.40
N LYS A 451 -14.38 24.50 5.83
CA LYS A 451 -15.04 24.21 4.56
C LYS A 451 -13.97 24.06 3.48
N ASP A 452 -14.13 23.08 2.56
CA ASP A 452 -13.17 22.89 1.46
C ASP A 452 -13.12 24.16 0.60
N PRO A 453 -11.98 24.88 0.56
CA PRO A 453 -11.89 26.14 -0.20
C PRO A 453 -11.94 25.90 -1.72
N TRP A 454 -11.81 24.66 -2.17
CA TRP A 454 -11.84 24.29 -3.60
C TRP A 454 -13.13 23.59 -4.02
N GLY A 455 -14.07 23.39 -3.09
CA GLY A 455 -15.30 22.66 -3.33
C GLY A 455 -16.09 23.21 -4.52
N GLU A 456 -16.26 24.53 -4.60
CA GLU A 456 -17.00 25.20 -5.68
C GLU A 456 -16.27 25.09 -7.04
N GLU A 457 -14.94 25.27 -7.07
CA GLU A 457 -14.12 25.12 -8.28
C GLU A 457 -14.16 23.68 -8.81
N ILE A 458 -14.09 22.69 -7.91
CA ILE A 458 -14.15 21.26 -8.26
C ILE A 458 -15.53 20.91 -8.85
N GLU A 459 -16.62 21.38 -8.23
CA GLU A 459 -17.96 21.09 -8.75
C GLU A 459 -18.21 21.77 -10.11
N ALA A 460 -17.75 23.01 -10.28
CA ALA A 460 -17.85 23.69 -11.57
C ALA A 460 -17.09 22.94 -12.69
N ALA A 461 -15.88 22.47 -12.39
CA ALA A 461 -15.09 21.68 -13.34
C ALA A 461 -15.75 20.34 -13.69
N LYS A 462 -16.37 19.67 -12.72
CA LYS A 462 -17.12 18.43 -12.92
C LYS A 462 -18.32 18.63 -13.82
N LEU A 463 -19.11 19.69 -13.62
CA LEU A 463 -20.26 20.02 -14.46
C LEU A 463 -19.82 20.36 -15.89
N ALA A 464 -18.75 21.14 -16.06
CA ALA A 464 -18.22 21.48 -17.37
C ALA A 464 -17.74 20.24 -18.17
N SER A 465 -17.13 19.25 -17.48
CA SER A 465 -16.72 18.00 -18.13
C SER A 465 -17.90 17.11 -18.52
N ALA A 466 -18.92 17.04 -17.69
CA ALA A 466 -20.16 16.29 -17.98
C ALA A 466 -20.91 16.89 -19.18
N GLY A 467 -21.00 18.21 -19.28
CA GLY A 467 -21.62 18.90 -20.44
C GLY A 467 -20.90 18.64 -21.77
N LYS A 468 -19.55 18.56 -21.75
CA LYS A 468 -18.76 18.20 -22.93
C LYS A 468 -18.95 16.76 -23.42
N ALA A 469 -19.19 15.83 -22.49
CA ALA A 469 -19.44 14.42 -22.81
C ALA A 469 -20.80 14.16 -23.46
N GLN A 470 -21.75 15.11 -23.37
CA GLN A 470 -23.10 15.02 -23.93
C GLN A 470 -23.26 15.67 -25.31
N LEU A 471 -22.23 16.37 -25.82
CA LEU A 471 -22.27 16.92 -27.17
C LEU A 471 -21.99 15.78 -28.17
N PRO A 472 -22.88 15.56 -29.15
CA PRO A 472 -22.67 14.54 -30.17
C PRO A 472 -21.42 14.91 -31.01
N LYS A 473 -20.61 13.89 -31.30
CA LYS A 473 -19.45 13.99 -32.21
C LYS A 473 -19.91 14.10 -33.65
#